data_61bfc98f4d99b95741fda2ad2fd3e872
#
_entry.id   61bfc98f4d99b95741fda2ad2fd3e872
#
_cell.length_a   1.000
_cell.length_b   1.000
_cell.length_c   1.000
_cell.angle_alpha   90.00
_cell.angle_beta   90.00
_cell.angle_gamma   90.00
#
_symmetry.space_group_name_H-M   'P 1'
#
loop_
_entity.id
_entity.type
_entity.pdbx_description
1 polymer ?
#
loop_
_entity_poly.entity_id
_entity_poly.type
_entity_poly.pdbx_seq_one_letter_code
_entity_poly.pdbx_strand_id
1 'polypeptide(L)'
;MGKEPKRLSRGWKNWKISGKIISIVILVTILTSLTLVAVNFVLNQSQTTKSAGDEQLVLGDEVILRASDQVFTSLKVLETLAMTTSLVEAVKAANLERAEYTDADISFLDQAWIDDEPSIQAQVAAVANNELSDYLKSFIAKNLDEVEVFVTDIRGLNVAMTDRTSDFWQGDEGWW
;
A
#
# COMPACT_ATOMS: atom_id res chain seq x y z
N MET A 1 -21.73 -9.80 -69.04
CA MET A 1 -22.16 -8.39 -69.06
C MET A 1 -21.09 -7.58 -68.27
N GLY A 2 -20.04 -7.15 -68.98
CA GLY A 2 -18.92 -6.44 -68.35
C GLY A 2 -19.22 -4.96 -68.21
N LYS A 3 -19.09 -4.42 -66.99
CA LYS A 3 -19.14 -2.97 -66.72
C LYS A 3 -17.76 -2.39 -67.00
N GLU A 4 -17.66 -1.54 -68.02
CA GLU A 4 -16.47 -0.78 -68.32
C GLU A 4 -16.11 0.18 -67.18
N PRO A 5 -14.84 0.38 -66.82
CA PRO A 5 -14.43 1.34 -65.81
C PRO A 5 -14.59 2.76 -66.32
N LYS A 6 -15.34 3.60 -65.61
CA LYS A 6 -15.54 5.03 -65.90
C LYS A 6 -14.16 5.73 -65.86
N ARG A 7 -13.69 6.24 -66.98
CA ARG A 7 -12.49 7.08 -67.14
C ARG A 7 -12.69 8.44 -66.43
N LEU A 8 -12.12 8.63 -65.33
CA LEU A 8 -12.08 9.89 -64.52
C LEU A 8 -11.06 10.93 -65.05
N SER A 9 -10.79 10.99 -66.34
CA SER A 9 -9.66 11.79 -66.84
C SER A 9 -9.95 12.93 -67.80
N ARG A 10 -11.25 13.39 -67.90
CA ARG A 10 -11.60 14.43 -68.87
C ARG A 10 -11.56 15.88 -68.35
N GLY A 11 -11.54 16.13 -67.02
CA GLY A 11 -11.63 17.50 -66.46
C GLY A 11 -10.33 18.32 -66.52
N TRP A 12 -9.19 17.68 -66.31
CA TRP A 12 -7.90 18.39 -66.13
C TRP A 12 -7.22 18.86 -67.42
N LYS A 13 -7.51 18.18 -68.55
CA LYS A 13 -6.93 18.52 -69.85
C LYS A 13 -7.42 19.88 -70.39
N ASN A 14 -8.57 20.34 -70.00
CA ASN A 14 -9.18 21.56 -70.54
C ASN A 14 -9.01 22.82 -69.67
N TRP A 15 -8.29 22.68 -68.55
CA TRP A 15 -8.04 23.83 -67.68
C TRP A 15 -6.97 24.74 -68.31
N LYS A 16 -7.16 26.09 -68.21
CA LYS A 16 -6.14 27.06 -68.55
C LYS A 16 -4.85 26.82 -67.70
N ILE A 17 -3.71 27.12 -68.20
CA ILE A 17 -2.40 26.91 -67.54
C ILE A 17 -2.41 27.52 -66.14
N SER A 18 -2.98 28.71 -65.94
CA SER A 18 -3.13 29.37 -64.64
C SER A 18 -3.93 28.51 -63.65
N GLY A 19 -5.00 27.84 -64.05
CA GLY A 19 -5.79 26.97 -63.19
C GLY A 19 -5.02 25.70 -62.72
N LYS A 20 -4.17 25.16 -63.59
CA LYS A 20 -3.28 24.03 -63.25
C LYS A 20 -2.26 24.41 -62.20
N ILE A 21 -1.63 25.59 -62.38
CA ILE A 21 -0.62 26.08 -61.41
C ILE A 21 -1.25 26.33 -60.07
N ILE A 22 -2.43 26.99 -60.00
CA ILE A 22 -3.14 27.25 -58.74
C ILE A 22 -3.49 25.94 -58.04
N SER A 23 -3.99 24.94 -58.77
CA SER A 23 -4.34 23.63 -58.20
C SER A 23 -3.13 22.89 -57.62
N ILE A 24 -1.98 22.97 -58.28
CA ILE A 24 -0.73 22.40 -57.81
C ILE A 24 -0.27 23.08 -56.52
N VAL A 25 -0.29 24.43 -56.51
CA VAL A 25 0.09 25.19 -55.32
C VAL A 25 -0.80 24.88 -54.14
N ILE A 26 -2.12 24.84 -54.32
CA ILE A 26 -3.07 24.46 -53.29
C ILE A 26 -2.79 23.01 -52.75
N LEU A 27 -2.56 22.06 -53.68
CA LEU A 27 -2.28 20.67 -53.30
C LEU A 27 -1.00 20.59 -52.46
N VAL A 28 0.09 21.26 -52.89
CA VAL A 28 1.34 21.29 -52.15
C VAL A 28 1.17 21.92 -50.78
N THR A 29 0.45 23.04 -50.69
CA THR A 29 0.20 23.70 -49.39
C THR A 29 -0.60 22.83 -48.46
N ILE A 30 -1.61 22.12 -48.94
CA ILE A 30 -2.40 21.19 -48.12
C ILE A 30 -1.50 20.03 -47.65
N LEU A 31 -0.71 19.46 -48.53
CA LEU A 31 0.15 18.33 -48.21
C LEU A 31 1.20 18.71 -47.14
N THR A 32 1.85 19.87 -47.30
CA THR A 32 2.83 20.37 -46.31
C THR A 32 2.19 20.68 -44.97
N SER A 33 0.98 21.26 -44.95
CA SER A 33 0.24 21.53 -43.72
C SER A 33 -0.14 20.24 -43.00
N LEU A 34 -0.63 19.22 -43.72
CA LEU A 34 -0.98 17.90 -43.15
C LEU A 34 0.26 17.21 -42.58
N THR A 35 1.40 17.28 -43.26
CA THR A 35 2.66 16.71 -42.78
C THR A 35 3.12 17.40 -41.48
N LEU A 36 3.06 18.73 -41.43
CA LEU A 36 3.40 19.50 -40.24
C LEU A 36 2.49 19.15 -39.03
N VAL A 37 1.19 19.01 -39.26
CA VAL A 37 0.23 18.62 -38.22
C VAL A 37 0.52 17.21 -37.72
N ALA A 38 0.77 16.26 -38.63
CA ALA A 38 1.11 14.88 -38.27
C ALA A 38 2.41 14.78 -37.45
N VAL A 39 3.46 15.49 -37.85
CA VAL A 39 4.74 15.54 -37.14
C VAL A 39 4.55 16.15 -35.75
N ASN A 40 3.86 17.29 -35.64
CA ASN A 40 3.58 17.92 -34.34
C ASN A 40 2.75 17.01 -33.43
N PHE A 41 1.76 16.30 -33.98
CA PHE A 41 0.96 15.35 -33.21
C PHE A 41 1.82 14.22 -32.63
N VAL A 42 2.66 13.60 -33.45
CA VAL A 42 3.55 12.49 -33.00
C VAL A 42 4.55 12.99 -31.95
N LEU A 43 5.18 14.15 -32.18
CA LEU A 43 6.14 14.71 -31.22
C LEU A 43 5.47 15.07 -29.89
N ASN A 44 4.29 15.69 -29.93
CA ASN A 44 3.57 16.09 -28.74
C ASN A 44 3.10 14.85 -27.93
N GLN A 45 2.61 13.81 -28.60
CA GLN A 45 2.22 12.56 -27.96
C GLN A 45 3.43 11.86 -27.29
N SER A 46 4.59 11.84 -27.94
CA SER A 46 5.80 11.26 -27.38
C SER A 46 6.29 12.03 -26.14
N GLN A 47 6.24 13.36 -26.15
CA GLN A 47 6.64 14.18 -25.01
C GLN A 47 5.67 14.04 -23.84
N THR A 48 4.36 14.04 -24.11
CA THR A 48 3.35 13.89 -23.07
C THR A 48 3.44 12.54 -22.36
N THR A 49 3.69 11.45 -23.11
CA THR A 49 3.82 10.11 -22.52
C THR A 49 5.08 9.97 -21.66
N LYS A 50 6.21 10.57 -22.11
CA LYS A 50 7.45 10.57 -21.31
C LYS A 50 7.29 11.39 -20.04
N SER A 51 6.78 12.61 -20.12
CA SER A 51 6.59 13.48 -18.96
C SER A 51 5.64 12.86 -17.92
N ALA A 52 4.55 12.23 -18.37
CA ALA A 52 3.63 11.52 -17.47
C ALA A 52 4.29 10.31 -16.81
N GLY A 53 5.14 9.57 -17.54
CA GLY A 53 5.90 8.45 -17.00
C GLY A 53 6.94 8.89 -15.95
N ASP A 54 7.69 9.93 -16.24
CA ASP A 54 8.71 10.47 -15.32
C ASP A 54 8.07 11.06 -14.06
N GLU A 55 6.93 11.75 -14.19
CA GLU A 55 6.18 12.29 -13.07
C GLU A 55 5.60 11.18 -12.17
N GLN A 56 5.10 10.08 -12.75
CA GLN A 56 4.62 8.92 -11.98
C GLN A 56 5.76 8.20 -11.24
N LEU A 57 6.95 8.12 -11.82
CA LEU A 57 8.12 7.55 -11.14
C LEU A 57 8.54 8.40 -9.95
N VAL A 58 8.61 9.72 -10.09
CA VAL A 58 8.93 10.65 -8.99
C VAL A 58 7.90 10.55 -7.87
N LEU A 59 6.60 10.52 -8.21
CA LEU A 59 5.55 10.33 -7.21
C LEU A 59 5.63 8.97 -6.52
N GLY A 60 5.96 7.90 -7.27
CA GLY A 60 6.19 6.58 -6.71
C GLY A 60 7.33 6.56 -5.70
N ASP A 61 8.48 7.14 -6.04
CA ASP A 61 9.63 7.24 -5.16
C ASP A 61 9.31 8.06 -3.90
N GLU A 62 8.58 9.16 -4.03
CA GLU A 62 8.17 9.98 -2.88
C GLU A 62 7.24 9.21 -1.93
N VAL A 63 6.29 8.44 -2.45
CA VAL A 63 5.40 7.60 -1.65
C VAL A 63 6.18 6.51 -0.91
N ILE A 64 7.13 5.86 -1.58
CA ILE A 64 7.98 4.83 -0.97
C ILE A 64 8.85 5.43 0.14
N LEU A 65 9.45 6.59 -0.08
CA LEU A 65 10.26 7.27 0.93
C LEU A 65 9.42 7.66 2.15
N ARG A 66 8.23 8.22 1.96
CA ARG A 66 7.33 8.58 3.07
C ARG A 66 6.86 7.34 3.85
N ALA A 67 6.49 6.26 3.15
CA ALA A 67 6.12 5.01 3.80
C ALA A 67 7.30 4.42 4.60
N SER A 68 8.50 4.47 4.05
CA SER A 68 9.72 4.03 4.72
C SER A 68 9.98 4.84 5.99
N ASP A 69 9.93 6.18 5.91
CA ASP A 69 10.13 7.07 7.06
C ASP A 69 9.09 6.83 8.16
N GLN A 70 7.83 6.57 7.78
CA GLN A 70 6.78 6.26 8.73
C GLN A 70 7.04 4.93 9.45
N VAL A 71 7.44 3.89 8.71
CA VAL A 71 7.81 2.59 9.30
C VAL A 71 8.99 2.73 10.25
N PHE A 72 10.06 3.43 9.86
CA PHE A 72 11.22 3.66 10.73
C PHE A 72 10.85 4.47 11.98
N THR A 73 9.97 5.44 11.86
CA THR A 73 9.50 6.23 13.00
C THR A 73 8.71 5.34 13.96
N SER A 74 7.78 4.52 13.45
CA SER A 74 7.01 3.59 14.25
C SER A 74 7.88 2.56 14.95
N LEU A 75 8.90 2.02 14.28
CA LEU A 75 9.86 1.10 14.88
C LEU A 75 10.63 1.74 16.05
N LYS A 76 11.11 2.98 15.90
CA LYS A 76 11.78 3.71 16.99
C LYS A 76 10.85 3.97 18.17
N VAL A 77 9.60 4.27 17.91
CA VAL A 77 8.59 4.47 18.95
C VAL A 77 8.34 3.16 19.71
N LEU A 78 8.21 2.03 19.02
CA LEU A 78 8.07 0.70 19.63
C LEU A 78 9.33 0.28 20.40
N GLU A 79 10.52 0.54 19.86
CA GLU A 79 11.78 0.27 20.54
C GLU A 79 11.89 1.05 21.85
N THR A 80 11.49 2.32 21.85
CA THR A 80 11.43 3.15 23.06
C THR A 80 10.42 2.60 24.07
N LEU A 81 9.27 2.16 23.60
CA LEU A 81 8.25 1.54 24.43
C LEU A 81 8.78 0.25 25.09
N ALA A 82 9.45 -0.61 24.31
CA ALA A 82 10.02 -1.87 24.79
C ALA A 82 11.09 -1.69 25.88
N MET A 83 11.74 -0.52 25.95
CA MET A 83 12.74 -0.19 26.96
C MET A 83 12.13 0.37 28.26
N THR A 84 10.83 0.57 28.34
CA THR A 84 10.22 1.12 29.55
C THR A 84 10.28 0.12 30.70
N THR A 85 10.62 0.59 31.90
CA THR A 85 10.77 -0.26 33.07
C THR A 85 9.51 -1.02 33.40
N SER A 86 8.34 -0.38 33.30
CA SER A 86 7.04 -1.02 33.56
C SER A 86 6.75 -2.19 32.65
N LEU A 87 7.09 -2.08 31.35
CA LEU A 87 6.93 -3.18 30.37
C LEU A 87 7.87 -4.33 30.70
N VAL A 88 9.15 -4.02 30.93
CA VAL A 88 10.17 -5.04 31.24
C VAL A 88 9.82 -5.80 32.53
N GLU A 89 9.35 -5.10 33.57
CA GLU A 89 8.96 -5.72 34.85
C GLU A 89 7.69 -6.57 34.70
N ALA A 90 6.69 -6.11 33.95
CA ALA A 90 5.48 -6.87 33.70
C ALA A 90 5.77 -8.18 32.93
N VAL A 91 6.64 -8.14 31.92
CA VAL A 91 7.04 -9.34 31.17
C VAL A 91 7.84 -10.30 32.07
N LYS A 92 8.74 -9.78 32.90
CA LYS A 92 9.47 -10.62 33.87
C LYS A 92 8.54 -11.29 34.87
N ALA A 93 7.56 -10.57 35.39
CA ALA A 93 6.57 -11.12 36.30
C ALA A 93 5.73 -12.21 35.62
N ALA A 94 5.27 -11.98 34.40
CA ALA A 94 4.53 -12.99 33.62
C ALA A 94 5.37 -14.23 33.33
N ASN A 95 6.66 -14.07 32.98
CA ASN A 95 7.56 -15.20 32.78
C ASN A 95 7.73 -16.07 34.04
N LEU A 96 7.77 -15.44 35.22
CA LEU A 96 7.88 -16.15 36.50
C LEU A 96 6.56 -16.86 36.86
N GLU A 97 5.43 -16.17 36.70
CA GLU A 97 4.10 -16.71 36.99
C GLU A 97 3.77 -17.95 36.16
N ARG A 98 4.19 -17.91 34.88
CA ARG A 98 3.88 -18.96 33.90
C ARG A 98 5.00 -19.96 33.68
N ALA A 99 6.03 -19.94 34.51
CA ALA A 99 7.21 -20.82 34.37
C ALA A 99 6.85 -22.31 34.36
N GLU A 100 5.81 -22.69 35.08
CA GLU A 100 5.35 -24.08 35.23
C GLU A 100 4.32 -24.49 34.14
N TYR A 101 3.91 -23.58 33.25
CA TYR A 101 2.96 -23.94 32.20
C TYR A 101 3.56 -24.96 31.25
N THR A 102 2.85 -26.05 31.03
CA THR A 102 3.19 -27.05 30.01
C THR A 102 2.67 -26.60 28.64
N ASP A 103 3.12 -27.23 27.57
CA ASP A 103 2.59 -26.97 26.23
C ASP A 103 1.09 -27.33 26.13
N ALA A 104 0.63 -28.30 26.91
CA ALA A 104 -0.79 -28.65 27.00
C ALA A 104 -1.61 -27.53 27.65
N ASP A 105 -1.08 -26.90 28.71
CA ASP A 105 -1.75 -25.75 29.37
C ASP A 105 -1.84 -24.57 28.41
N ILE A 106 -0.77 -24.28 27.66
CA ILE A 106 -0.75 -23.21 26.67
C ILE A 106 -1.79 -23.46 25.58
N SER A 107 -1.77 -24.66 24.99
CA SER A 107 -2.72 -25.02 23.93
C SER A 107 -4.18 -24.99 24.42
N PHE A 108 -4.43 -25.39 25.68
CA PHE A 108 -5.76 -25.30 26.27
C PHE A 108 -6.22 -23.85 26.44
N LEU A 109 -5.36 -22.98 26.98
CA LEU A 109 -5.67 -21.59 27.20
C LEU A 109 -5.89 -20.83 25.89
N ASP A 110 -5.09 -21.14 24.90
CA ASP A 110 -5.17 -20.55 23.57
C ASP A 110 -6.48 -20.96 22.87
N GLN A 111 -6.80 -22.25 22.84
CA GLN A 111 -8.07 -22.71 22.27
C GLN A 111 -9.28 -22.13 23.00
N ALA A 112 -9.25 -22.07 24.33
CA ALA A 112 -10.31 -21.47 25.11
C ALA A 112 -10.45 -19.95 24.85
N TRP A 113 -9.33 -19.27 24.55
CA TRP A 113 -9.34 -17.86 24.12
C TRP A 113 -10.00 -17.70 22.76
N ILE A 114 -9.62 -18.51 21.77
CA ILE A 114 -10.21 -18.51 20.42
C ILE A 114 -11.71 -18.78 20.47
N ASP A 115 -12.13 -19.77 21.28
CA ASP A 115 -13.52 -20.18 21.41
C ASP A 115 -14.37 -19.25 22.34
N ASP A 116 -13.73 -18.20 22.88
CA ASP A 116 -14.35 -17.24 23.82
C ASP A 116 -15.05 -17.93 25.02
N GLU A 117 -14.39 -18.93 25.58
CA GLU A 117 -14.97 -19.73 26.65
C GLU A 117 -15.18 -18.92 27.92
N PRO A 118 -16.31 -19.12 28.63
CA PRO A 118 -16.56 -18.43 29.89
C PRO A 118 -15.52 -18.71 31.00
N SER A 119 -14.84 -19.86 30.92
CA SER A 119 -13.82 -20.30 31.88
C SER A 119 -12.60 -19.40 31.95
N ILE A 120 -12.24 -18.73 30.85
CA ILE A 120 -11.04 -17.89 30.77
C ILE A 120 -11.32 -16.38 30.80
N GLN A 121 -12.59 -15.94 30.97
CA GLN A 121 -12.94 -14.52 30.94
C GLN A 121 -12.19 -13.68 32.00
N ALA A 122 -11.91 -14.29 33.16
CA ALA A 122 -11.08 -13.64 34.18
C ALA A 122 -9.65 -13.40 33.69
N GLN A 123 -9.06 -14.33 32.93
CA GLN A 123 -7.74 -14.19 32.34
C GLN A 123 -7.72 -13.17 31.20
N VAL A 124 -8.74 -13.21 30.32
CA VAL A 124 -8.92 -12.17 29.29
C VAL A 124 -8.95 -10.78 29.93
N ALA A 125 -9.76 -10.62 30.99
CA ALA A 125 -9.85 -9.37 31.72
C ALA A 125 -8.52 -8.96 32.38
N ALA A 126 -7.78 -9.92 32.94
CA ALA A 126 -6.48 -9.68 33.55
C ALA A 126 -5.43 -9.19 32.53
N VAL A 127 -5.47 -9.69 31.31
CA VAL A 127 -4.58 -9.23 30.23
C VAL A 127 -5.07 -7.90 29.65
N ALA A 128 -6.36 -7.72 29.42
CA ALA A 128 -6.91 -6.53 28.77
C ALA A 128 -6.97 -5.27 29.66
N ASN A 129 -7.04 -5.44 30.98
CA ASN A 129 -7.31 -4.36 31.93
C ASN A 129 -6.25 -4.21 33.02
N ASN A 130 -5.03 -4.65 32.77
CA ASN A 130 -3.92 -4.38 33.70
C ASN A 130 -3.28 -3.00 33.43
N GLU A 131 -2.43 -2.54 34.36
CA GLU A 131 -1.78 -1.24 34.27
C GLU A 131 -0.95 -1.08 32.99
N LEU A 132 -0.32 -2.16 32.50
CA LEU A 132 0.44 -2.11 31.26
C LEU A 132 -0.48 -1.93 30.05
N SER A 133 -1.62 -2.61 30.01
CA SER A 133 -2.62 -2.44 28.94
C SER A 133 -3.19 -1.02 28.90
N ASP A 134 -3.47 -0.44 30.05
CA ASP A 134 -3.91 0.96 30.15
C ASP A 134 -2.81 1.94 29.71
N TYR A 135 -1.58 1.64 30.05
CA TYR A 135 -0.42 2.39 29.55
C TYR A 135 -0.29 2.29 28.05
N LEU A 136 -0.38 1.07 27.47
CA LEU A 136 -0.33 0.85 26.01
C LEU A 136 -1.43 1.62 25.29
N LYS A 137 -2.68 1.53 25.76
CA LYS A 137 -3.82 2.29 25.20
C LYS A 137 -3.56 3.80 25.20
N SER A 138 -3.03 4.32 26.31
CA SER A 138 -2.68 5.73 26.43
C SER A 138 -1.50 6.13 25.54
N PHE A 139 -0.56 5.22 25.32
CA PHE A 139 0.63 5.43 24.51
C PHE A 139 0.27 5.50 23.03
N ILE A 140 -0.48 4.52 22.50
CA ILE A 140 -0.88 4.50 21.10
C ILE A 140 -1.76 5.70 20.76
N ALA A 141 -2.69 6.08 21.64
CA ALA A 141 -3.56 7.23 21.43
C ALA A 141 -2.79 8.56 21.25
N LYS A 142 -1.54 8.63 21.67
CA LYS A 142 -0.68 9.83 21.57
C LYS A 142 0.37 9.75 20.49
N ASN A 143 0.80 8.57 20.12
CA ASN A 143 2.00 8.38 19.31
C ASN A 143 1.76 7.62 18.00
N LEU A 144 0.70 6.86 17.92
CA LEU A 144 0.41 6.00 16.76
C LEU A 144 -1.08 6.09 16.42
N ASP A 145 -1.38 6.19 15.15
CA ASP A 145 -2.76 6.20 14.68
C ASP A 145 -3.20 4.76 14.36
N GLU A 146 -4.33 4.32 14.94
CA GLU A 146 -5.05 3.09 14.61
C GLU A 146 -4.18 1.80 14.58
N VAL A 147 -3.29 1.65 15.55
CA VAL A 147 -2.40 0.48 15.65
C VAL A 147 -2.79 -0.35 16.86
N GLU A 148 -2.96 -1.64 16.66
CA GLU A 148 -3.04 -2.61 17.74
C GLU A 148 -1.62 -2.88 18.28
N VAL A 149 -1.47 -2.87 19.61
CA VAL A 149 -0.22 -3.21 20.29
C VAL A 149 -0.51 -4.20 21.39
N PHE A 150 0.22 -5.29 21.38
CA PHE A 150 0.24 -6.26 22.46
C PHE A 150 1.67 -6.60 22.87
N VAL A 151 1.83 -7.10 24.06
CA VAL A 151 3.11 -7.50 24.64
C VAL A 151 3.01 -8.94 25.08
N THR A 152 3.99 -9.75 24.71
CA THR A 152 4.05 -11.16 25.07
C THR A 152 5.17 -11.45 26.06
N ASP A 153 5.06 -12.56 26.77
CA ASP A 153 6.17 -13.13 27.52
C ASP A 153 7.14 -13.88 26.58
N ILE A 154 8.19 -14.50 27.15
CA ILE A 154 9.23 -15.20 26.39
C ILE A 154 8.71 -16.42 25.61
N ARG A 155 7.53 -16.92 25.92
CA ARG A 155 6.88 -18.04 25.24
C ARG A 155 5.81 -17.60 24.22
N GLY A 156 5.62 -16.30 24.06
CA GLY A 156 4.63 -15.75 23.15
C GLY A 156 3.22 -15.59 23.75
N LEU A 157 3.03 -15.76 25.06
CA LEU A 157 1.72 -15.59 25.70
C LEU A 157 1.44 -14.12 26.01
N ASN A 158 0.24 -13.64 25.70
CA ASN A 158 -0.13 -12.25 25.89
C ASN A 158 -0.03 -11.82 27.36
N VAL A 159 0.67 -10.72 27.61
CA VAL A 159 0.83 -10.09 28.94
C VAL A 159 -0.03 -8.84 29.07
N ALA A 160 -0.10 -8.06 27.99
CA ALA A 160 -0.90 -6.84 27.90
C ALA A 160 -1.32 -6.62 26.44
N MET A 161 -2.45 -5.94 26.24
CA MET A 161 -2.96 -5.66 24.90
C MET A 161 -3.82 -4.40 24.88
N THR A 162 -3.85 -3.71 23.75
CA THR A 162 -4.74 -2.56 23.55
C THR A 162 -6.15 -2.98 23.20
N ASP A 163 -6.27 -4.01 22.36
CA ASP A 163 -7.51 -4.69 22.00
C ASP A 163 -7.31 -6.20 22.10
N ARG A 164 -8.41 -6.97 22.13
CA ARG A 164 -8.33 -8.41 22.22
C ARG A 164 -7.75 -9.01 20.95
N THR A 165 -6.65 -9.72 21.09
CA THR A 165 -6.04 -10.49 20.01
C THR A 165 -6.90 -11.70 19.59
N SER A 166 -6.67 -12.21 18.37
CA SER A 166 -7.36 -13.40 17.83
C SER A 166 -7.15 -14.64 18.71
N ASP A 167 -5.95 -14.77 19.27
CA ASP A 167 -5.45 -15.88 20.07
C ASP A 167 -4.68 -15.37 21.30
N PHE A 168 -4.44 -16.26 22.26
CA PHE A 168 -3.66 -15.94 23.43
C PHE A 168 -2.17 -16.20 23.25
N TRP A 169 -1.84 -17.21 22.43
CA TRP A 169 -0.48 -17.66 22.20
C TRP A 169 0.01 -17.25 20.81
N GLN A 170 0.88 -16.27 20.77
CA GLN A 170 1.48 -15.72 19.55
C GLN A 170 2.77 -16.51 19.16
N GLY A 171 3.20 -17.47 19.98
CA GLY A 171 4.46 -18.18 19.80
C GLY A 171 4.44 -19.24 18.68
N ASP A 172 3.29 -19.57 18.11
CA ASP A 172 3.10 -20.44 16.96
C ASP A 172 2.92 -19.69 15.63
N GLU A 173 2.88 -18.36 15.69
CA GLU A 173 2.71 -17.51 14.53
C GLU A 173 3.98 -17.46 13.67
N GLY A 174 3.80 -17.43 12.34
CA GLY A 174 4.91 -17.46 11.39
C GLY A 174 5.85 -16.23 11.42
N TRP A 175 5.49 -15.18 12.14
CA TRP A 175 6.30 -13.97 12.35
C TRP A 175 7.09 -13.99 13.68
N TRP A 176 6.69 -14.88 14.62
CA TRP A 176 7.40 -15.09 15.90
C TRP A 176 8.72 -15.84 15.71
#